data_f244cc6025003b77807d7aadc3167973
#
_entry.id   f244cc6025003b77807d7aadc3167973
#
_cell.length_a   1.000
_cell.length_b   1.000
_cell.length_c   1.000
_cell.angle_alpha   90.00
_cell.angle_beta   90.00
_cell.angle_gamma   90.00
#
_symmetry.space_group_name_H-M   'P 1'
#
loop_
_entity.id
_entity.type
_entity.pdbx_description
1 polymer ?
#
loop_
_entity_poly.entity_id
_entity_poly.type
_entity_poly.pdbx_seq_one_letter_code
_entity_poly.pdbx_strand_id
1 'polypeptide(L)'
;MEVLRIKVYLTDNIGTKGHAETAVQLPFTGACDSPLFKGKILPGAADTQRIGPDGRGTLSARYTLEGVDDQGKPCRLFIDNAAMLTNKGIGPTRPTIRTDSASLRWLETADLTGRIEHFDDHIEIVITAQDRPGVKHIALRRAGLTLRGVLEKQGDGPAPLVIMLHGFGGRMDAFPGGWMQEWNDALIAAGFATLRFDFSGHGDSEGEFRDMTLFSEIEDAAAFLRWAMTLPDVTDIHLLGHSQGGVVAGMLAGYYHDKIGKLVMLAPAASLKTDAIEGTCMGVRYDPQHIPEALQIGRSLTGGFYFRIAQTLPIHEVTAQFAGPALAVIGGADTVVHAENIRRYGETMPHCQVVEYPTLDHGLGGKEHAQSVLEVVEFLKD
;
A
#
# COMPACT_ATOMS: atom_id res chain seq x y z
N MET A 1 -2.26 -3.42 -10.99
CA MET A 1 -3.01 -2.62 -10.01
C MET A 1 -4.44 -2.43 -10.50
N GLU A 2 -5.49 -2.55 -9.63
CA GLU A 2 -6.86 -2.16 -9.98
C GLU A 2 -6.91 -0.63 -10.10
N VAL A 3 -7.36 -0.14 -11.26
CA VAL A 3 -7.39 1.30 -11.55
C VAL A 3 -8.80 1.86 -11.57
N LEU A 4 -9.77 1.10 -12.08
CA LEU A 4 -11.18 1.49 -12.10
C LEU A 4 -12.05 0.29 -11.76
N ARG A 5 -13.09 0.53 -10.96
CA ARG A 5 -14.20 -0.38 -10.70
C ARG A 5 -15.49 0.34 -11.04
N ILE A 6 -16.17 -0.14 -12.06
CA ILE A 6 -17.31 0.55 -12.66
C ILE A 6 -18.53 -0.31 -12.48
N LYS A 7 -19.47 0.17 -11.69
CA LYS A 7 -20.79 -0.46 -11.51
C LYS A 7 -21.68 -0.12 -12.68
N VAL A 8 -22.25 -1.13 -13.33
CA VAL A 8 -23.02 -1.02 -14.58
C VAL A 8 -24.39 -1.66 -14.42
N TYR A 9 -25.43 -0.93 -14.78
CA TYR A 9 -26.81 -1.39 -14.85
C TYR A 9 -27.23 -1.49 -16.32
N LEU A 10 -27.44 -2.71 -16.78
CA LEU A 10 -27.93 -2.97 -18.13
C LEU A 10 -29.40 -2.59 -18.24
N THR A 11 -29.79 -2.04 -19.41
CA THR A 11 -31.18 -1.76 -19.76
C THR A 11 -31.66 -2.76 -20.81
N ASP A 12 -32.84 -2.54 -21.39
CA ASP A 12 -33.37 -3.41 -22.43
C ASP A 12 -32.46 -3.49 -23.63
N ASN A 13 -32.25 -4.71 -24.10
CA ASN A 13 -31.42 -4.97 -25.26
C ASN A 13 -32.17 -4.74 -26.58
N ILE A 14 -31.42 -4.32 -27.61
CA ILE A 14 -31.92 -4.17 -28.97
C ILE A 14 -31.15 -5.16 -29.86
N GLY A 15 -31.83 -6.20 -30.31
CA GLY A 15 -31.20 -7.26 -31.11
C GLY A 15 -31.73 -7.30 -32.53
N THR A 16 -30.83 -7.58 -33.51
CA THR A 16 -31.17 -7.82 -34.93
C THR A 16 -30.50 -9.11 -35.37
N LYS A 17 -31.33 -10.09 -35.80
CA LYS A 17 -30.85 -11.37 -36.31
C LYS A 17 -30.64 -11.28 -37.84
N GLY A 18 -29.39 -11.25 -38.22
CA GLY A 18 -28.97 -11.32 -39.65
C GLY A 18 -28.77 -12.76 -40.12
N HIS A 19 -28.44 -12.93 -41.40
CA HIS A 19 -28.13 -14.23 -42.00
C HIS A 19 -26.82 -14.82 -41.47
N ALA A 20 -25.80 -14.00 -41.33
CA ALA A 20 -24.45 -14.43 -40.95
C ALA A 20 -24.18 -14.33 -39.48
N GLU A 21 -24.81 -13.36 -38.81
CA GLU A 21 -24.58 -13.07 -37.37
C GLU A 21 -25.79 -12.35 -36.76
N THR A 22 -25.86 -12.38 -35.44
CA THR A 22 -26.79 -11.58 -34.66
C THR A 22 -26.03 -10.38 -34.09
N ALA A 23 -26.56 -9.16 -34.27
CA ALA A 23 -26.08 -7.96 -33.63
C ALA A 23 -26.95 -7.61 -32.43
N VAL A 24 -26.36 -7.36 -31.29
CA VAL A 24 -27.07 -6.96 -30.06
C VAL A 24 -26.44 -5.68 -29.54
N GLN A 25 -27.29 -4.72 -29.21
CA GLN A 25 -26.89 -3.50 -28.51
C GLN A 25 -27.50 -3.51 -27.13
N LEU A 26 -26.67 -3.35 -26.10
CA LEU A 26 -27.01 -3.35 -24.70
C LEU A 26 -26.69 -1.96 -24.14
N PRO A 27 -27.66 -1.03 -24.12
CA PRO A 27 -27.47 0.26 -23.46
C PRO A 27 -27.35 0.05 -21.96
N PHE A 28 -26.58 0.92 -21.30
CA PHE A 28 -26.38 0.84 -19.85
C PHE A 28 -26.14 2.20 -19.22
N THR A 29 -26.31 2.23 -17.91
CA THR A 29 -25.96 3.34 -17.01
C THR A 29 -25.05 2.84 -15.91
N GLY A 30 -24.50 3.74 -15.09
CA GLY A 30 -23.69 3.32 -13.97
C GLY A 30 -22.79 4.43 -13.43
N ALA A 31 -21.89 4.01 -12.55
CA ALA A 31 -20.94 4.91 -11.89
C ALA A 31 -19.63 4.19 -11.58
N CYS A 32 -18.58 4.98 -11.44
CA CYS A 32 -17.27 4.56 -10.94
C CYS A 32 -17.03 5.21 -9.57
N ASP A 33 -16.63 4.42 -8.59
CA ASP A 33 -16.14 4.90 -7.29
C ASP A 33 -14.82 4.17 -6.99
N SER A 34 -13.75 4.70 -7.54
CA SER A 34 -12.40 4.13 -7.41
C SER A 34 -11.44 5.19 -6.87
N PRO A 35 -10.31 4.79 -6.29
CA PRO A 35 -9.33 5.75 -5.77
C PRO A 35 -8.83 6.77 -6.80
N LEU A 36 -8.70 6.34 -8.06
CA LEU A 36 -8.19 7.20 -9.14
C LEU A 36 -9.26 8.08 -9.79
N PHE A 37 -10.54 7.67 -9.73
CA PHE A 37 -11.61 8.39 -10.39
C PHE A 37 -12.97 8.10 -9.73
N LYS A 38 -13.75 9.15 -9.53
CA LYS A 38 -15.15 9.07 -9.07
C LYS A 38 -16.06 9.83 -10.01
N GLY A 39 -17.08 9.15 -10.55
CA GLY A 39 -17.97 9.79 -11.50
C GLY A 39 -19.09 8.86 -11.98
N LYS A 40 -19.86 9.34 -12.95
CA LYS A 40 -21.01 8.62 -13.53
C LYS A 40 -20.86 8.45 -15.03
N ILE A 41 -21.47 7.40 -15.55
CA ILE A 41 -21.56 7.15 -16.99
C ILE A 41 -22.53 8.15 -17.62
N LEU A 42 -22.06 8.83 -18.68
CA LEU A 42 -22.90 9.75 -19.45
C LEU A 42 -23.88 8.98 -20.36
N PRO A 43 -25.02 9.60 -20.75
CA PRO A 43 -25.96 9.01 -21.71
C PRO A 43 -25.31 8.64 -23.03
N GLY A 44 -25.76 7.54 -23.64
CA GLY A 44 -25.23 7.01 -24.90
C GLY A 44 -24.26 5.85 -24.75
N ALA A 45 -24.02 5.40 -23.53
CA ALA A 45 -23.23 4.20 -23.26
C ALA A 45 -23.93 2.93 -23.76
N ALA A 46 -23.21 2.10 -24.50
CA ALA A 46 -23.73 0.82 -24.97
C ALA A 46 -22.62 -0.20 -25.19
N ASP A 47 -22.90 -1.47 -24.91
CA ASP A 47 -22.15 -2.61 -25.38
C ASP A 47 -22.76 -3.11 -26.69
N THR A 48 -21.94 -3.28 -27.72
CA THR A 48 -22.35 -3.82 -29.01
C THR A 48 -21.71 -5.19 -29.20
N GLN A 49 -22.56 -6.21 -29.32
CA GLN A 49 -22.14 -7.58 -29.53
C GLN A 49 -22.47 -8.05 -30.94
N ARG A 50 -21.53 -8.80 -31.54
CA ARG A 50 -21.73 -9.47 -32.84
C ARG A 50 -21.48 -10.95 -32.57
N ILE A 51 -22.51 -11.78 -32.80
CA ILE A 51 -22.54 -13.18 -32.41
C ILE A 51 -22.82 -14.04 -33.61
N GLY A 52 -21.87 -14.90 -33.96
CA GLY A 52 -22.02 -15.88 -35.06
C GLY A 52 -22.99 -17.03 -34.71
N PRO A 53 -23.34 -17.86 -35.68
CA PRO A 53 -24.23 -19.01 -35.49
C PRO A 53 -23.68 -20.04 -34.49
N ASP A 54 -22.38 -20.08 -34.29
CA ASP A 54 -21.67 -20.96 -33.36
C ASP A 54 -21.60 -20.39 -31.91
N GLY A 55 -22.23 -19.23 -31.66
CA GLY A 55 -22.23 -18.54 -30.37
C GLY A 55 -20.92 -17.78 -30.04
N ARG A 56 -19.96 -17.77 -30.95
CA ARG A 56 -18.75 -16.98 -30.82
C ARG A 56 -18.91 -15.59 -31.42
N GLY A 57 -18.14 -14.64 -30.97
CA GLY A 57 -18.26 -13.29 -31.49
C GLY A 57 -17.36 -12.30 -30.79
N THR A 58 -17.76 -11.04 -30.91
CA THR A 58 -17.05 -9.91 -30.26
C THR A 58 -18.04 -9.06 -29.49
N LEU A 59 -17.53 -8.40 -28.47
CA LEU A 59 -18.22 -7.30 -27.80
C LEU A 59 -17.31 -6.06 -27.76
N SER A 60 -17.94 -4.89 -27.75
CA SER A 60 -17.26 -3.60 -27.58
C SER A 60 -18.19 -2.66 -26.84
N ALA A 61 -17.89 -2.40 -25.57
CA ALA A 61 -18.61 -1.44 -24.74
C ALA A 61 -17.91 -0.07 -24.82
N ARG A 62 -18.64 0.95 -25.31
CA ARG A 62 -18.13 2.31 -25.43
C ARG A 62 -18.93 3.26 -24.59
N TYR A 63 -18.24 4.03 -23.76
CA TYR A 63 -18.87 4.95 -22.83
C TYR A 63 -17.93 6.03 -22.33
N THR A 64 -18.51 7.13 -21.87
CA THR A 64 -17.78 8.23 -21.25
C THR A 64 -18.22 8.33 -19.79
N LEU A 65 -17.26 8.40 -18.89
CA LEU A 65 -17.44 8.76 -17.49
C LEU A 65 -17.14 10.26 -17.33
N GLU A 66 -17.97 10.96 -16.54
CA GLU A 66 -17.73 12.35 -16.14
C GLU A 66 -17.70 12.40 -14.62
N GLY A 67 -16.65 13.02 -14.06
CA GLY A 67 -16.44 13.06 -12.62
C GLY A 67 -15.20 13.83 -12.21
N VAL A 68 -14.51 13.33 -11.20
CA VAL A 68 -13.27 13.92 -10.68
C VAL A 68 -12.17 12.86 -10.61
N ASP A 69 -10.94 13.29 -10.87
CA ASP A 69 -9.75 12.45 -10.72
C ASP A 69 -9.28 12.32 -9.26
N ASP A 70 -8.16 11.64 -9.05
CA ASP A 70 -7.52 11.42 -7.75
C ASP A 70 -7.05 12.72 -7.05
N GLN A 71 -6.97 13.82 -7.79
CA GLN A 71 -6.68 15.17 -7.26
C GLN A 71 -7.94 16.02 -7.03
N GLY A 72 -9.14 15.43 -7.21
CA GLY A 72 -10.42 16.15 -7.09
C GLY A 72 -10.71 17.11 -8.24
N LYS A 73 -9.97 17.05 -9.37
CA LYS A 73 -10.19 17.90 -10.54
C LYS A 73 -11.26 17.31 -11.46
N PRO A 74 -12.22 18.12 -11.94
CA PRO A 74 -13.20 17.65 -12.94
C PRO A 74 -12.51 17.12 -14.19
N CYS A 75 -12.95 15.95 -14.65
CA CYS A 75 -12.40 15.34 -15.86
C CYS A 75 -13.37 14.32 -16.46
N ARG A 76 -13.02 13.82 -17.65
CA ARG A 76 -13.72 12.76 -18.36
C ARG A 76 -12.77 11.61 -18.70
N LEU A 77 -13.33 10.40 -18.68
CA LEU A 77 -12.69 9.20 -19.20
C LEU A 77 -13.57 8.63 -20.31
N PHE A 78 -13.08 8.57 -21.54
CA PHE A 78 -13.68 7.76 -22.58
C PHE A 78 -13.07 6.37 -22.54
N ILE A 79 -13.91 5.34 -22.50
CA ILE A 79 -13.50 3.94 -22.45
C ILE A 79 -14.09 3.18 -23.64
N ASP A 80 -13.23 2.47 -24.37
CA ASP A 80 -13.61 1.43 -25.33
C ASP A 80 -13.09 0.09 -24.80
N ASN A 81 -13.99 -0.76 -24.35
CA ASN A 81 -13.66 -2.01 -23.68
C ASN A 81 -14.14 -3.20 -24.53
N ALA A 82 -13.22 -3.87 -25.20
CA ALA A 82 -13.48 -4.95 -26.13
C ALA A 82 -13.12 -6.32 -25.56
N ALA A 83 -13.87 -7.36 -25.97
CA ALA A 83 -13.56 -8.76 -25.67
C ALA A 83 -14.05 -9.71 -26.76
N MET A 84 -13.58 -10.95 -26.66
CA MET A 84 -14.10 -12.08 -27.44
C MET A 84 -15.19 -12.81 -26.66
N LEU A 85 -16.28 -13.13 -27.34
CA LEU A 85 -17.31 -14.06 -26.91
C LEU A 85 -16.90 -15.48 -27.31
N THR A 86 -16.96 -16.40 -26.37
CA THR A 86 -16.62 -17.81 -26.56
C THR A 86 -17.75 -18.68 -26.03
N ASN A 87 -17.74 -19.98 -26.37
CA ASN A 87 -18.68 -20.95 -25.82
C ASN A 87 -18.60 -21.11 -24.29
N LYS A 88 -17.55 -20.53 -23.66
CA LYS A 88 -17.34 -20.52 -22.20
C LYS A 88 -17.73 -19.18 -21.56
N GLY A 89 -18.27 -18.24 -22.35
CA GLY A 89 -18.63 -16.90 -21.91
C GLY A 89 -17.66 -15.83 -22.46
N ILE A 90 -17.68 -14.67 -21.78
CA ILE A 90 -16.85 -13.52 -22.11
C ILE A 90 -15.43 -13.76 -21.60
N GLY A 91 -14.43 -13.62 -22.47
CA GLY A 91 -13.03 -13.65 -22.10
C GLY A 91 -12.57 -12.37 -21.38
N PRO A 92 -11.29 -12.29 -20.96
CA PRO A 92 -10.73 -11.05 -20.43
C PRO A 92 -10.94 -9.91 -21.43
N THR A 93 -11.34 -8.75 -20.90
CA THR A 93 -11.56 -7.57 -21.75
C THR A 93 -10.26 -6.79 -21.92
N ARG A 94 -10.15 -6.02 -23.01
CA ARG A 94 -9.02 -5.14 -23.30
C ARG A 94 -9.51 -3.71 -23.44
N PRO A 95 -9.54 -2.98 -22.31
CA PRO A 95 -9.96 -1.59 -22.33
C PRO A 95 -8.88 -0.67 -22.89
N THR A 96 -9.31 0.34 -23.64
CA THR A 96 -8.50 1.52 -23.96
C THR A 96 -9.16 2.74 -23.33
N ILE A 97 -8.35 3.66 -22.82
CA ILE A 97 -8.83 4.86 -22.12
C ILE A 97 -8.30 6.10 -22.87
N ARG A 98 -9.12 7.16 -22.91
CA ARG A 98 -8.71 8.52 -23.26
C ARG A 98 -9.24 9.48 -22.20
N THR A 99 -8.43 10.48 -21.80
CA THR A 99 -8.79 11.38 -20.72
C THR A 99 -8.24 12.79 -20.94
N ASP A 100 -8.97 13.77 -20.41
CA ASP A 100 -8.51 15.16 -20.26
C ASP A 100 -7.83 15.43 -18.91
N SER A 101 -7.79 14.44 -18.00
CA SER A 101 -7.04 14.54 -16.74
C SER A 101 -5.54 14.40 -16.95
N ALA A 102 -4.78 15.34 -16.41
CA ALA A 102 -3.32 15.30 -16.42
C ALA A 102 -2.77 14.15 -15.52
N SER A 103 -3.39 13.89 -14.36
CA SER A 103 -2.96 12.83 -13.44
C SER A 103 -3.26 11.42 -13.96
N LEU A 104 -4.31 11.27 -14.79
CA LEU A 104 -4.73 9.97 -15.33
C LEU A 104 -4.23 9.71 -16.76
N ARG A 105 -3.48 10.65 -17.38
CA ARG A 105 -3.00 10.51 -18.77
C ARG A 105 -2.23 9.22 -19.03
N TRP A 106 -1.52 8.71 -18.01
CA TRP A 106 -0.78 7.45 -18.13
C TRP A 106 -1.67 6.24 -18.44
N LEU A 107 -2.99 6.27 -18.13
CA LEU A 107 -3.94 5.22 -18.51
C LEU A 107 -4.11 5.07 -20.02
N GLU A 108 -3.77 6.11 -20.81
CA GLU A 108 -3.87 6.05 -22.27
C GLU A 108 -2.85 5.12 -22.92
N THR A 109 -1.72 4.88 -22.24
CA THR A 109 -0.59 4.07 -22.72
C THR A 109 -0.33 2.83 -21.85
N ALA A 110 -1.04 2.70 -20.73
CA ALA A 110 -0.92 1.54 -19.84
C ALA A 110 -1.42 0.25 -20.53
N ASP A 111 -0.79 -0.89 -20.21
CA ASP A 111 -1.31 -2.21 -20.59
C ASP A 111 -2.49 -2.55 -19.66
N LEU A 112 -3.70 -2.34 -20.19
CA LEU A 112 -4.94 -2.49 -19.45
C LEU A 112 -5.60 -3.83 -19.75
N THR A 113 -6.04 -4.50 -18.70
CA THR A 113 -6.90 -5.67 -18.77
C THR A 113 -8.14 -5.46 -17.94
N GLY A 114 -9.26 -6.06 -18.35
CA GLY A 114 -10.50 -5.97 -17.62
C GLY A 114 -11.13 -7.34 -17.39
N ARG A 115 -11.93 -7.44 -16.33
CA ARG A 115 -12.81 -8.57 -16.06
C ARG A 115 -14.20 -8.06 -15.69
N ILE A 116 -15.20 -8.92 -15.90
CA ILE A 116 -16.59 -8.62 -15.56
C ILE A 116 -16.97 -9.51 -14.36
N GLU A 117 -17.43 -8.88 -13.30
CA GLU A 117 -17.98 -9.54 -12.12
C GLU A 117 -19.51 -9.41 -12.14
N HIS A 118 -20.24 -10.50 -11.90
CA HIS A 118 -21.69 -10.55 -11.98
C HIS A 118 -22.30 -10.53 -10.58
N PHE A 119 -23.31 -9.67 -10.40
CA PHE A 119 -24.12 -9.54 -9.19
C PHE A 119 -25.60 -9.70 -9.57
N ASP A 120 -26.49 -9.80 -8.58
CA ASP A 120 -27.91 -10.07 -8.83
C ASP A 120 -28.62 -8.95 -9.61
N ASP A 121 -28.25 -7.69 -9.38
CA ASP A 121 -28.90 -6.49 -9.94
C ASP A 121 -28.00 -5.67 -10.89
N HIS A 122 -26.73 -6.01 -11.01
CA HIS A 122 -25.75 -5.26 -11.82
C HIS A 122 -24.55 -6.12 -12.20
N ILE A 123 -23.67 -5.56 -13.02
CA ILE A 123 -22.33 -6.09 -13.23
C ILE A 123 -21.30 -5.05 -12.80
N GLU A 124 -20.10 -5.49 -12.45
CA GLU A 124 -18.97 -4.61 -12.25
C GLU A 124 -17.88 -4.90 -13.28
N ILE A 125 -17.39 -3.84 -13.92
CA ILE A 125 -16.24 -3.88 -14.82
C ILE A 125 -15.03 -3.45 -14.00
N VAL A 126 -14.09 -4.38 -13.78
CA VAL A 126 -12.87 -4.13 -13.05
C VAL A 126 -11.72 -4.02 -14.04
N ILE A 127 -11.14 -2.83 -14.15
CA ILE A 127 -9.99 -2.56 -15.03
C ILE A 127 -8.73 -2.53 -14.18
N THR A 128 -7.72 -3.30 -14.62
CA THR A 128 -6.39 -3.37 -14.00
C THR A 128 -5.34 -2.89 -14.98
N ALA A 129 -4.38 -2.12 -14.49
CA ALA A 129 -3.19 -1.73 -15.23
C ALA A 129 -1.98 -2.50 -14.69
N GLN A 130 -0.98 -2.75 -15.53
CA GLN A 130 0.27 -3.36 -15.12
C GLN A 130 0.96 -2.41 -14.12
N ASP A 131 1.61 -1.38 -14.56
CA ASP A 131 2.19 -0.36 -13.69
C ASP A 131 1.91 1.04 -14.25
N ARG A 132 1.69 2.03 -13.38
CA ARG A 132 1.71 3.43 -13.80
C ARG A 132 3.16 3.93 -13.91
N PRO A 133 3.44 4.96 -14.74
CA PRO A 133 4.79 5.54 -14.83
C PRO A 133 5.36 5.86 -13.45
N GLY A 134 6.58 5.42 -13.20
CA GLY A 134 7.26 5.63 -11.92
C GLY A 134 6.83 4.69 -10.78
N VAL A 135 5.84 3.80 -10.98
CA VAL A 135 5.37 2.83 -9.99
C VAL A 135 5.61 1.42 -10.49
N LYS A 136 6.31 0.61 -9.69
CA LYS A 136 6.62 -0.79 -9.99
C LYS A 136 6.16 -1.69 -8.85
N HIS A 137 5.28 -2.64 -9.16
CA HIS A 137 4.87 -3.68 -8.22
C HIS A 137 5.96 -4.74 -8.08
N ILE A 138 6.27 -5.08 -6.84
CA ILE A 138 7.34 -6.00 -6.47
C ILE A 138 6.73 -7.26 -5.84
N ALA A 139 7.25 -8.41 -6.21
CA ALA A 139 6.96 -9.68 -5.57
C ALA A 139 8.27 -10.39 -5.23
N LEU A 140 8.55 -10.58 -3.96
CA LEU A 140 9.75 -11.27 -3.47
C LEU A 140 9.37 -12.59 -2.80
N ARG A 141 10.22 -13.59 -2.94
CA ARG A 141 10.05 -14.87 -2.23
C ARG A 141 10.92 -14.91 -0.98
N ARG A 142 10.31 -15.16 0.18
CA ARG A 142 10.99 -15.35 1.45
C ARG A 142 10.32 -16.49 2.24
N ALA A 143 11.09 -17.48 2.67
CA ALA A 143 10.63 -18.64 3.45
C ALA A 143 9.39 -19.35 2.86
N GLY A 144 9.29 -19.41 1.53
CA GLY A 144 8.15 -20.04 0.83
C GLY A 144 6.96 -19.10 0.59
N LEU A 145 6.92 -17.93 1.21
CA LEU A 145 5.86 -16.93 1.04
C LEU A 145 6.22 -15.90 -0.04
N THR A 146 5.20 -15.37 -0.71
CA THR A 146 5.34 -14.22 -1.60
C THR A 146 5.04 -12.95 -0.83
N LEU A 147 6.02 -12.07 -0.73
CA LEU A 147 5.88 -10.73 -0.17
C LEU A 147 5.62 -9.74 -1.32
N ARG A 148 4.71 -8.80 -1.10
CA ARG A 148 4.31 -7.81 -2.09
C ARG A 148 4.68 -6.41 -1.63
N GLY A 149 5.18 -5.61 -2.59
CA GLY A 149 5.58 -4.23 -2.34
C GLY A 149 5.41 -3.35 -3.57
N VAL A 150 5.63 -2.07 -3.38
CA VAL A 150 5.56 -1.04 -4.41
C VAL A 150 6.81 -0.17 -4.31
N LEU A 151 7.58 -0.12 -5.39
CA LEU A 151 8.63 0.86 -5.61
C LEU A 151 8.05 2.01 -6.41
N GLU A 152 8.19 3.23 -5.89
CA GLU A 152 7.71 4.44 -6.56
C GLU A 152 8.83 5.48 -6.63
N LYS A 153 8.99 6.13 -7.79
CA LYS A 153 9.94 7.25 -7.98
C LYS A 153 9.47 8.21 -9.07
N GLN A 154 9.91 9.44 -9.00
CA GLN A 154 9.69 10.43 -10.05
C GLN A 154 10.85 10.41 -11.05
N GLY A 155 10.54 10.17 -12.33
CA GLY A 155 11.54 10.13 -13.41
C GLY A 155 12.41 8.86 -13.41
N ASP A 156 13.35 8.81 -14.37
CA ASP A 156 14.18 7.61 -14.64
C ASP A 156 15.61 7.72 -14.09
N GLY A 157 15.98 8.87 -13.51
CA GLY A 157 17.33 9.11 -12.97
C GLY A 157 17.61 8.36 -11.65
N PRO A 158 18.90 8.30 -11.23
CA PRO A 158 19.26 7.80 -9.91
C PRO A 158 18.62 8.63 -8.79
N ALA A 159 18.20 7.98 -7.71
CA ALA A 159 17.60 8.62 -6.54
C ALA A 159 17.95 7.89 -5.24
N PRO A 160 18.04 8.59 -4.10
CA PRO A 160 18.06 7.94 -2.81
C PRO A 160 16.70 7.28 -2.53
N LEU A 161 16.75 6.11 -1.89
CA LEU A 161 15.56 5.28 -1.62
C LEU A 161 15.20 5.33 -0.13
N VAL A 162 13.93 5.57 0.18
CA VAL A 162 13.38 5.40 1.53
C VAL A 162 12.52 4.12 1.57
N ILE A 163 12.94 3.13 2.37
CA ILE A 163 12.14 1.95 2.66
C ILE A 163 11.20 2.28 3.82
N MET A 164 9.89 2.19 3.59
CA MET A 164 8.85 2.57 4.54
C MET A 164 8.17 1.34 5.13
N LEU A 165 8.11 1.27 6.47
CA LEU A 165 7.69 0.11 7.24
C LEU A 165 6.45 0.44 8.08
N HIS A 166 5.34 -0.28 7.84
CA HIS A 166 4.09 -0.09 8.58
C HIS A 166 4.12 -0.72 9.99
N GLY A 167 3.19 -0.32 10.85
CA GLY A 167 3.05 -0.86 12.20
C GLY A 167 2.20 -2.14 12.29
N PHE A 168 1.95 -2.60 13.52
CA PHE A 168 1.14 -3.77 13.84
C PHE A 168 -0.24 -3.71 13.17
N GLY A 169 -0.59 -4.74 12.41
CA GLY A 169 -1.87 -4.82 11.68
C GLY A 169 -2.04 -3.78 10.56
N GLY A 170 -0.97 -3.07 10.20
CA GLY A 170 -0.94 -2.11 9.10
C GLY A 170 -0.78 -2.77 7.73
N ARG A 171 -0.66 -1.95 6.69
CA ARG A 171 -0.40 -2.37 5.31
C ARG A 171 0.17 -1.21 4.51
N MET A 172 0.84 -1.51 3.40
CA MET A 172 1.55 -0.53 2.55
C MET A 172 0.64 0.53 1.88
N ASP A 173 -0.64 0.22 1.65
CA ASP A 173 -1.65 1.09 1.02
C ASP A 173 -2.84 1.33 1.93
N ALA A 174 -2.58 1.45 3.23
CA ALA A 174 -3.61 1.80 4.19
C ALA A 174 -4.29 3.11 3.81
N PHE A 175 -5.43 2.98 3.13
CA PHE A 175 -6.41 4.02 2.76
C PHE A 175 -5.87 5.25 1.99
N PRO A 176 -6.54 5.73 0.95
CA PRO A 176 -6.28 7.04 0.38
C PRO A 176 -6.33 8.13 1.47
N GLY A 177 -5.23 8.89 1.61
CA GLY A 177 -5.07 9.88 2.69
C GLY A 177 -4.64 9.32 4.04
N GLY A 178 -4.21 8.04 4.11
CA GLY A 178 -3.55 7.50 5.30
C GLY A 178 -2.10 8.00 5.44
N TRP A 179 -1.55 7.92 6.64
CA TRP A 179 -0.20 8.43 6.93
C TRP A 179 0.86 7.95 5.94
N MET A 180 0.85 6.67 5.57
CA MET A 180 1.82 6.09 4.65
C MET A 180 1.80 6.76 3.28
N GLN A 181 0.61 7.12 2.75
CA GLN A 181 0.47 7.79 1.46
C GLN A 181 0.95 9.24 1.51
N GLU A 182 0.60 9.99 2.55
CA GLU A 182 1.02 11.38 2.71
C GLU A 182 2.55 11.50 2.82
N TRP A 183 3.17 10.62 3.60
CA TRP A 183 4.63 10.56 3.72
C TRP A 183 5.29 10.13 2.41
N ASN A 184 4.72 9.14 1.71
CA ASN A 184 5.17 8.74 0.38
C ASN A 184 5.17 9.92 -0.59
N ASP A 185 4.06 10.65 -0.68
CA ASP A 185 3.91 11.77 -1.62
C ASP A 185 4.89 12.90 -1.30
N ALA A 186 5.12 13.19 -0.02
CA ALA A 186 6.09 14.18 0.42
C ALA A 186 7.54 13.76 0.05
N LEU A 187 7.91 12.50 0.24
CA LEU A 187 9.22 11.96 -0.11
C LEU A 187 9.45 11.96 -1.63
N ILE A 188 8.46 11.53 -2.42
CA ILE A 188 8.51 11.57 -3.89
C ILE A 188 8.66 13.01 -4.38
N ALA A 189 7.89 13.97 -3.83
CA ALA A 189 8.00 15.38 -4.17
C ALA A 189 9.38 15.98 -3.80
N ALA A 190 10.04 15.43 -2.79
CA ALA A 190 11.38 15.82 -2.36
C ALA A 190 12.52 15.16 -3.19
N GLY A 191 12.19 14.28 -4.14
CA GLY A 191 13.15 13.64 -5.04
C GLY A 191 13.66 12.27 -4.60
N PHE A 192 13.09 11.69 -3.54
CA PHE A 192 13.37 10.31 -3.14
C PHE A 192 12.60 9.31 -4.01
N ALA A 193 13.16 8.11 -4.16
CA ALA A 193 12.36 6.93 -4.43
C ALA A 193 11.82 6.37 -3.11
N THR A 194 10.67 5.69 -3.13
CA THR A 194 10.11 5.03 -1.96
C THR A 194 9.87 3.55 -2.26
N LEU A 195 10.05 2.71 -1.25
CA LEU A 195 9.70 1.30 -1.29
C LEU A 195 8.82 0.98 -0.10
N ARG A 196 7.57 0.65 -0.37
CA ARG A 196 6.56 0.23 0.60
C ARG A 196 6.23 -1.22 0.36
N PHE A 197 5.99 -2.00 1.40
CA PHE A 197 5.59 -3.40 1.25
C PHE A 197 4.77 -3.85 2.46
N ASP A 198 4.03 -4.93 2.26
CA ASP A 198 3.31 -5.63 3.33
C ASP A 198 4.21 -6.73 3.92
N PHE A 199 4.32 -6.76 5.25
CA PHE A 199 4.94 -7.88 5.95
C PHE A 199 4.17 -9.18 5.72
N SER A 200 4.81 -10.33 5.91
CA SER A 200 4.13 -11.63 5.85
C SER A 200 2.92 -11.67 6.79
N GLY A 201 1.79 -12.18 6.27
CA GLY A 201 0.51 -12.20 6.99
C GLY A 201 -0.22 -10.85 7.03
N HIS A 202 0.27 -9.81 6.33
CA HIS A 202 -0.37 -8.51 6.23
C HIS A 202 -0.75 -8.20 4.78
N GLY A 203 -1.76 -7.36 4.60
CA GLY A 203 -2.16 -6.79 3.31
C GLY A 203 -2.24 -7.82 2.19
N ASP A 204 -1.45 -7.61 1.13
CA ASP A 204 -1.41 -8.45 -0.07
C ASP A 204 -0.27 -9.49 -0.04
N SER A 205 0.56 -9.50 1.01
CA SER A 205 1.59 -10.53 1.22
C SER A 205 0.99 -11.83 1.75
N GLU A 206 1.57 -12.96 1.30
CA GLU A 206 1.16 -14.29 1.78
C GLU A 206 1.53 -14.50 3.25
N GLY A 207 0.88 -15.48 3.88
CA GLY A 207 1.06 -15.85 5.28
C GLY A 207 -0.17 -15.56 6.12
N GLU A 208 -0.11 -15.99 7.39
CA GLU A 208 -1.20 -15.75 8.34
C GLU A 208 -0.73 -14.75 9.39
N PHE A 209 -1.56 -13.76 9.71
CA PHE A 209 -1.23 -12.74 10.71
C PHE A 209 -0.86 -13.35 12.07
N ARG A 210 -1.51 -14.46 12.45
CA ARG A 210 -1.23 -15.15 13.70
C ARG A 210 0.20 -15.69 13.82
N ASP A 211 0.88 -15.91 12.69
CA ASP A 211 2.25 -16.44 12.65
C ASP A 211 3.32 -15.34 12.61
N MET A 212 2.90 -14.09 12.56
CA MET A 212 3.77 -12.91 12.58
C MET A 212 4.53 -12.81 13.90
N THR A 213 5.80 -12.43 13.81
CA THR A 213 6.66 -12.04 14.91
C THR A 213 7.54 -10.87 14.48
N LEU A 214 8.11 -10.13 15.43
CA LEU A 214 9.02 -9.06 15.07
C LEU A 214 10.24 -9.57 14.27
N PHE A 215 10.74 -10.77 14.58
CA PHE A 215 11.84 -11.34 13.79
C PHE A 215 11.41 -11.70 12.36
N SER A 216 10.19 -12.21 12.14
CA SER A 216 9.71 -12.45 10.78
C SER A 216 9.57 -11.15 9.97
N GLU A 217 9.15 -10.06 10.61
CA GLU A 217 9.07 -8.74 9.97
C GLU A 217 10.46 -8.14 9.66
N ILE A 218 11.43 -8.33 10.55
CA ILE A 218 12.84 -7.94 10.28
C ILE A 218 13.38 -8.74 9.08
N GLU A 219 13.11 -10.04 8.99
CA GLU A 219 13.53 -10.88 7.86
C GLU A 219 12.85 -10.46 6.55
N ASP A 220 11.56 -10.08 6.59
CA ASP A 220 10.84 -9.53 5.44
C ASP A 220 11.47 -8.23 4.98
N ALA A 221 11.71 -7.29 5.90
CA ALA A 221 12.36 -6.02 5.61
C ALA A 221 13.79 -6.21 5.08
N ALA A 222 14.55 -7.17 5.63
CA ALA A 222 15.87 -7.52 5.14
C ALA A 222 15.84 -8.11 3.72
N ALA A 223 14.78 -8.84 3.34
CA ALA A 223 14.62 -9.33 1.97
C ALA A 223 14.43 -8.18 0.97
N PHE A 224 13.59 -7.20 1.31
CA PHE A 224 13.41 -5.99 0.49
C PHE A 224 14.65 -5.11 0.47
N LEU A 225 15.36 -4.95 1.59
CA LEU A 225 16.63 -4.22 1.65
C LEU A 225 17.68 -4.86 0.72
N ARG A 226 17.88 -6.19 0.81
CA ARG A 226 18.81 -6.90 -0.07
C ARG A 226 18.45 -6.76 -1.54
N TRP A 227 17.16 -6.81 -1.86
CA TRP A 227 16.69 -6.57 -3.22
C TRP A 227 16.95 -5.12 -3.66
N ALA A 228 16.66 -4.12 -2.82
CA ALA A 228 16.90 -2.72 -3.10
C ALA A 228 18.39 -2.43 -3.38
N MET A 229 19.30 -3.07 -2.66
CA MET A 229 20.75 -2.98 -2.88
C MET A 229 21.21 -3.50 -4.26
N THR A 230 20.37 -4.25 -4.99
CA THR A 230 20.68 -4.71 -6.36
C THR A 230 20.23 -3.72 -7.44
N LEU A 231 19.51 -2.67 -7.08
CA LEU A 231 18.98 -1.69 -8.02
C LEU A 231 20.07 -0.69 -8.43
N PRO A 232 20.40 -0.56 -9.74
CA PRO A 232 21.48 0.29 -10.20
C PRO A 232 21.23 1.80 -10.01
N ASP A 233 19.94 2.18 -9.90
CA ASP A 233 19.51 3.57 -9.81
C ASP A 233 19.30 4.05 -8.36
N VAL A 234 19.59 3.22 -7.37
CA VAL A 234 19.55 3.59 -5.95
C VAL A 234 20.92 4.08 -5.51
N THR A 235 20.99 5.35 -5.08
CA THR A 235 22.25 5.96 -4.62
C THR A 235 22.52 5.68 -3.16
N ASP A 236 21.50 5.80 -2.33
CA ASP A 236 21.54 5.60 -0.88
C ASP A 236 20.24 4.94 -0.42
N ILE A 237 20.26 4.24 0.70
CA ILE A 237 19.09 3.61 1.28
C ILE A 237 18.86 4.16 2.69
N HIS A 238 17.65 4.67 2.93
CA HIS A 238 17.18 5.15 4.22
C HIS A 238 16.01 4.30 4.70
N LEU A 239 15.79 4.26 6.00
CA LEU A 239 14.65 3.57 6.60
C LEU A 239 13.72 4.57 7.28
N LEU A 240 12.42 4.39 7.11
CA LEU A 240 11.36 5.09 7.81
C LEU A 240 10.33 4.07 8.30
N GLY A 241 10.14 3.99 9.61
CA GLY A 241 9.19 3.04 10.19
C GLY A 241 8.27 3.69 11.21
N HIS A 242 6.99 3.28 11.21
CA HIS A 242 5.99 3.74 12.17
C HIS A 242 5.63 2.65 13.17
N SER A 243 5.51 3.01 14.45
CA SER A 243 5.07 2.09 15.51
C SER A 243 5.94 0.82 15.57
N GLN A 244 5.38 -0.37 15.43
CA GLN A 244 6.14 -1.63 15.34
C GLN A 244 7.13 -1.61 14.16
N GLY A 245 6.74 -1.04 13.00
CA GLY A 245 7.65 -0.83 11.88
C GLY A 245 8.82 0.09 12.20
N GLY A 246 8.67 1.01 13.16
CA GLY A 246 9.77 1.82 13.71
C GLY A 246 10.78 0.98 14.49
N VAL A 247 10.32 0.00 15.24
CA VAL A 247 11.22 -0.98 15.92
C VAL A 247 11.92 -1.87 14.90
N VAL A 248 11.19 -2.37 13.89
CA VAL A 248 11.76 -3.14 12.78
C VAL A 248 12.83 -2.33 12.05
N ALA A 249 12.54 -1.05 11.72
CA ALA A 249 13.49 -0.15 11.06
C ALA A 249 14.76 0.05 11.90
N GLY A 250 14.60 0.31 13.20
CA GLY A 250 15.71 0.50 14.13
C GLY A 250 16.61 -0.74 14.22
N MET A 251 16.01 -1.91 14.45
CA MET A 251 16.78 -3.15 14.54
C MET A 251 17.41 -3.54 13.19
N LEU A 252 16.70 -3.34 12.07
CA LEU A 252 17.26 -3.56 10.73
C LEU A 252 18.47 -2.65 10.48
N ALA A 253 18.36 -1.36 10.85
CA ALA A 253 19.49 -0.43 10.76
C ALA A 253 20.69 -0.87 11.59
N GLY A 254 20.45 -1.42 12.78
CA GLY A 254 21.53 -1.99 13.60
C GLY A 254 22.20 -3.20 12.96
N TYR A 255 21.44 -4.12 12.36
CA TYR A 255 22.00 -5.29 11.67
C TYR A 255 22.71 -4.95 10.35
N TYR A 256 22.28 -3.91 9.65
CA TYR A 256 22.84 -3.48 8.35
C TYR A 256 23.43 -2.06 8.44
N HIS A 257 24.11 -1.75 9.56
CA HIS A 257 24.57 -0.41 9.90
C HIS A 257 25.45 0.26 8.85
N ASP A 258 26.15 -0.51 8.00
CA ASP A 258 27.00 -0.03 6.91
C ASP A 258 26.28 0.12 5.56
N LYS A 259 24.98 -0.20 5.49
CA LYS A 259 24.14 -0.14 4.29
C LYS A 259 23.05 0.91 4.37
N ILE A 260 22.81 1.46 5.55
CA ILE A 260 21.75 2.42 5.79
C ILE A 260 22.37 3.81 5.98
N GLY A 261 21.88 4.78 5.19
CA GLY A 261 22.34 6.16 5.29
C GLY A 261 21.71 6.87 6.48
N LYS A 262 20.37 6.83 6.60
CA LYS A 262 19.62 7.48 7.69
C LYS A 262 18.47 6.62 8.16
N LEU A 263 18.08 6.82 9.43
CA LEU A 263 16.99 6.12 10.09
C LEU A 263 15.97 7.11 10.65
N VAL A 264 14.69 6.93 10.30
CA VAL A 264 13.57 7.65 10.89
C VAL A 264 12.62 6.67 11.59
N MET A 265 12.31 6.94 12.83
CA MET A 265 11.41 6.15 13.66
C MET A 265 10.26 7.04 14.13
N LEU A 266 9.06 6.82 13.59
CA LEU A 266 7.85 7.57 13.90
C LEU A 266 7.05 6.84 14.98
N ALA A 267 6.88 7.43 16.13
CA ALA A 267 6.19 6.83 17.29
C ALA A 267 6.57 5.33 17.48
N PRO A 268 7.87 4.96 17.45
CA PRO A 268 8.28 3.55 17.45
C PRO A 268 7.78 2.83 18.70
N ALA A 269 7.25 1.60 18.54
CA ALA A 269 6.70 0.77 19.62
C ALA A 269 7.81 0.23 20.55
N ALA A 270 8.65 1.12 21.07
CA ALA A 270 9.83 0.79 21.88
C ALA A 270 9.49 0.17 23.24
N SER A 271 8.23 0.32 23.70
CA SER A 271 7.69 -0.34 24.89
C SER A 271 7.38 -1.82 24.71
N LEU A 272 7.39 -2.34 23.48
CA LEU A 272 6.95 -3.69 23.14
C LEU A 272 7.55 -4.79 24.04
N LYS A 273 8.84 -4.68 24.38
CA LYS A 273 9.51 -5.63 25.27
C LYS A 273 9.00 -5.52 26.71
N THR A 274 8.90 -4.31 27.25
CA THR A 274 8.41 -4.06 28.61
C THR A 274 6.95 -4.46 28.75
N ASP A 275 6.12 -4.09 27.77
CA ASP A 275 4.71 -4.47 27.73
C ASP A 275 4.53 -5.99 27.73
N ALA A 276 5.35 -6.70 26.94
CA ALA A 276 5.29 -8.16 26.87
C ALA A 276 5.76 -8.84 28.17
N ILE A 277 6.73 -8.28 28.87
CA ILE A 277 7.17 -8.76 30.20
C ILE A 277 6.09 -8.52 31.24
N GLU A 278 5.38 -7.39 31.17
CA GLU A 278 4.28 -7.03 32.06
C GLU A 278 2.97 -7.78 31.75
N GLY A 279 2.90 -8.47 30.62
CA GLY A 279 1.71 -9.20 30.17
C GLY A 279 0.61 -8.29 29.66
N THR A 280 0.99 -7.28 28.88
CA THR A 280 0.04 -6.40 28.21
C THR A 280 0.38 -6.22 26.73
N CYS A 281 -0.62 -5.97 25.90
CA CYS A 281 -0.46 -5.58 24.51
C CYS A 281 -1.68 -4.76 24.06
N MET A 282 -1.49 -3.49 23.71
CA MET A 282 -2.55 -2.59 23.24
C MET A 282 -3.81 -2.65 24.12
N GLY A 283 -3.64 -2.64 25.45
CA GLY A 283 -4.72 -2.68 26.44
C GLY A 283 -5.27 -4.09 26.77
N VAL A 284 -4.85 -5.13 26.04
CA VAL A 284 -5.20 -6.52 26.36
C VAL A 284 -4.19 -7.08 27.36
N ARG A 285 -4.68 -7.64 28.47
CA ARG A 285 -3.85 -8.27 29.52
C ARG A 285 -3.81 -9.78 29.36
N TYR A 286 -2.67 -10.37 29.67
CA TYR A 286 -2.45 -11.82 29.68
C TYR A 286 -1.43 -12.20 30.75
N ASP A 287 -1.37 -13.47 31.13
CA ASP A 287 -0.31 -13.98 32.01
C ASP A 287 1.00 -14.14 31.24
N PRO A 288 2.05 -13.32 31.53
CA PRO A 288 3.31 -13.38 30.79
C PRO A 288 4.12 -14.65 31.04
N GLN A 289 3.79 -15.45 32.08
CA GLN A 289 4.43 -16.74 32.37
C GLN A 289 3.70 -17.90 31.68
N HIS A 290 2.39 -17.72 31.39
CA HIS A 290 1.54 -18.74 30.75
C HIS A 290 0.85 -18.17 29.53
N ILE A 291 1.64 -17.70 28.56
CA ILE A 291 1.14 -17.09 27.32
C ILE A 291 0.30 -18.09 26.54
N PRO A 292 -0.98 -17.78 26.22
CA PRO A 292 -1.84 -18.65 25.42
C PRO A 292 -1.28 -18.91 24.03
N GLU A 293 -1.83 -19.91 23.34
CA GLU A 293 -1.46 -20.22 21.94
C GLU A 293 -1.72 -19.02 21.00
N ALA A 294 -2.80 -18.27 21.23
CA ALA A 294 -3.11 -17.05 20.53
C ALA A 294 -3.97 -16.11 21.41
N LEU A 295 -3.91 -14.81 21.11
CA LEU A 295 -4.67 -13.75 21.76
C LEU A 295 -5.35 -12.85 20.71
N GLN A 296 -6.56 -12.42 20.99
CA GLN A 296 -7.25 -11.43 20.17
C GLN A 296 -6.77 -10.03 20.56
N ILE A 297 -6.00 -9.39 19.67
CA ILE A 297 -5.55 -8.00 19.81
C ILE A 297 -6.30 -7.13 18.80
N GLY A 298 -7.24 -6.33 19.30
CA GLY A 298 -8.15 -5.60 18.44
C GLY A 298 -8.92 -6.53 17.49
N ARG A 299 -8.76 -6.38 16.19
CA ARG A 299 -9.38 -7.24 15.16
C ARG A 299 -8.52 -8.42 14.73
N SER A 300 -7.29 -8.53 15.22
CA SER A 300 -6.31 -9.51 14.77
C SER A 300 -6.09 -10.62 15.78
N LEU A 301 -6.14 -11.87 15.33
CA LEU A 301 -5.73 -13.02 16.13
C LEU A 301 -4.21 -13.13 16.06
N THR A 302 -3.53 -12.87 17.17
CA THR A 302 -2.07 -12.83 17.28
C THR A 302 -1.57 -14.09 18.00
N GLY A 303 -0.61 -14.78 17.41
CA GLY A 303 -0.08 -16.01 17.97
C GLY A 303 0.77 -15.77 19.22
N GLY A 304 0.79 -16.76 20.11
CA GLY A 304 1.54 -16.67 21.38
C GLY A 304 3.06 -16.53 21.19
N PHE A 305 3.59 -16.91 20.02
CA PHE A 305 5.01 -16.71 19.69
C PHE A 305 5.38 -15.23 19.61
N TYR A 306 4.49 -14.37 19.11
CA TYR A 306 4.71 -12.94 19.09
C TYR A 306 5.08 -12.40 20.48
N PHE A 307 4.27 -12.72 21.48
CA PHE A 307 4.46 -12.23 22.87
C PHE A 307 5.72 -12.85 23.52
N ARG A 308 5.97 -14.14 23.31
CA ARG A 308 7.19 -14.80 23.83
C ARG A 308 8.47 -14.20 23.25
N ILE A 309 8.48 -13.91 21.94
CA ILE A 309 9.60 -13.26 21.28
C ILE A 309 9.74 -11.82 21.77
N ALA A 310 8.63 -11.08 21.89
CA ALA A 310 8.64 -9.70 22.36
C ALA A 310 9.33 -9.54 23.73
N GLN A 311 9.16 -10.49 24.68
CA GLN A 311 9.83 -10.46 25.98
C GLN A 311 11.37 -10.49 25.89
N THR A 312 11.93 -11.00 24.80
CA THR A 312 13.38 -11.20 24.66
C THR A 312 14.05 -10.24 23.68
N LEU A 313 13.28 -9.32 23.08
CA LEU A 313 13.80 -8.45 22.02
C LEU A 313 14.91 -7.52 22.52
N PRO A 314 16.09 -7.51 21.91
CA PRO A 314 17.15 -6.55 22.21
C PRO A 314 16.97 -5.26 21.39
N ILE A 315 15.84 -4.56 21.57
CA ILE A 315 15.43 -3.43 20.73
C ILE A 315 16.51 -2.35 20.72
N HIS A 316 16.82 -1.79 21.87
CA HIS A 316 17.78 -0.68 21.98
C HIS A 316 19.22 -1.14 21.75
N GLU A 317 19.56 -2.34 22.22
CA GLU A 317 20.91 -2.91 22.10
C GLU A 317 21.31 -3.14 20.64
N VAL A 318 20.37 -3.59 19.81
CA VAL A 318 20.59 -3.79 18.38
C VAL A 318 20.55 -2.45 17.64
N THR A 319 19.53 -1.64 17.88
CA THR A 319 19.41 -0.33 17.20
C THR A 319 20.61 0.57 17.47
N ALA A 320 21.21 0.52 18.67
CA ALA A 320 22.40 1.27 19.03
C ALA A 320 23.68 0.90 18.23
N GLN A 321 23.67 -0.21 17.49
CA GLN A 321 24.77 -0.53 16.56
C GLN A 321 24.75 0.37 15.32
N PHE A 322 23.64 1.03 15.04
CA PHE A 322 23.57 2.03 13.97
C PHE A 322 24.16 3.36 14.44
N ALA A 323 25.31 3.74 13.87
CA ALA A 323 26.02 4.96 14.20
C ALA A 323 25.75 6.12 13.19
N GLY A 324 24.91 5.91 12.19
CA GLY A 324 24.48 6.95 11.25
C GLY A 324 23.45 7.92 11.87
N PRO A 325 23.09 8.97 11.12
CA PRO A 325 22.07 9.92 11.56
C PRO A 325 20.71 9.24 11.77
N ALA A 326 20.11 9.45 12.93
CA ALA A 326 18.79 8.91 13.28
C ALA A 326 17.87 9.99 13.84
N LEU A 327 16.58 9.85 13.59
CA LEU A 327 15.51 10.69 14.10
C LEU A 327 14.41 9.82 14.72
N ALA A 328 14.11 10.04 15.99
CA ALA A 328 12.97 9.41 16.65
C ALA A 328 11.90 10.48 16.97
N VAL A 329 10.68 10.26 16.48
CA VAL A 329 9.55 11.17 16.67
C VAL A 329 8.63 10.65 17.74
N ILE A 330 8.30 11.51 18.70
CA ILE A 330 7.34 11.27 19.77
C ILE A 330 6.06 12.05 19.48
N GLY A 331 4.91 11.38 19.53
CA GLY A 331 3.62 12.02 19.63
C GLY A 331 3.32 12.33 21.11
N GLY A 332 3.20 13.61 21.47
CA GLY A 332 2.89 14.01 22.85
C GLY A 332 1.47 13.62 23.30
N ALA A 333 0.55 13.41 22.34
CA ALA A 333 -0.80 12.89 22.58
C ALA A 333 -0.92 11.38 22.33
N ASP A 334 0.18 10.66 22.11
CA ASP A 334 0.20 9.21 21.90
C ASP A 334 -0.20 8.47 23.19
N THR A 335 -1.26 7.69 23.12
CA THR A 335 -1.76 6.86 24.24
C THR A 335 -1.42 5.37 24.08
N VAL A 336 -0.71 5.00 23.03
CA VAL A 336 -0.35 3.61 22.69
C VAL A 336 1.09 3.31 23.08
N VAL A 337 2.01 4.22 22.76
CA VAL A 337 3.44 4.04 23.03
C VAL A 337 3.92 5.07 24.06
N HIS A 338 4.61 4.60 25.08
CA HIS A 338 5.15 5.48 26.12
C HIS A 338 6.38 6.26 25.63
N ALA A 339 6.29 7.59 25.68
CA ALA A 339 7.34 8.50 25.22
C ALA A 339 8.72 8.22 25.84
N GLU A 340 8.77 7.77 27.09
CA GLU A 340 10.00 7.41 27.81
C GLU A 340 10.83 6.35 27.07
N ASN A 341 10.16 5.32 26.54
CA ASN A 341 10.83 4.27 25.77
C ASN A 341 11.43 4.80 24.46
N ILE A 342 10.79 5.81 23.85
CA ILE A 342 11.31 6.45 22.63
C ILE A 342 12.49 7.35 22.96
N ARG A 343 12.44 8.13 24.07
CA ARG A 343 13.56 8.98 24.51
C ARG A 343 14.85 8.17 24.73
N ARG A 344 14.74 6.91 25.10
CA ARG A 344 15.87 6.02 25.28
C ARG A 344 16.71 5.83 24.00
N TYR A 345 16.15 6.01 22.82
CA TYR A 345 16.97 6.00 21.58
C TYR A 345 17.99 7.14 21.57
N GLY A 346 17.61 8.35 22.04
CA GLY A 346 18.54 9.48 22.17
C GLY A 346 19.64 9.24 23.21
N GLU A 347 19.39 8.38 24.19
CA GLU A 347 20.39 8.02 25.23
C GLU A 347 21.36 6.92 24.77
N THR A 348 20.88 6.02 23.90
CA THR A 348 21.63 4.82 23.52
C THR A 348 22.30 4.90 22.15
N MET A 349 21.80 5.76 21.28
CA MET A 349 22.34 5.94 19.92
C MET A 349 23.15 7.24 19.81
N PRO A 350 24.40 7.22 19.30
CA PRO A 350 25.30 8.37 19.33
C PRO A 350 24.83 9.58 18.50
N HIS A 351 24.02 9.36 17.48
CA HIS A 351 23.54 10.39 16.55
C HIS A 351 22.04 10.36 16.35
N CYS A 352 21.28 10.03 17.38
CA CYS A 352 19.81 10.05 17.34
C CYS A 352 19.27 11.36 17.91
N GLN A 353 18.59 12.13 17.06
CA GLN A 353 17.75 13.24 17.49
C GLN A 353 16.41 12.70 17.93
N VAL A 354 15.87 13.22 19.05
CA VAL A 354 14.54 12.89 19.53
C VAL A 354 13.70 14.17 19.50
N VAL A 355 12.62 14.15 18.75
CA VAL A 355 11.72 15.30 18.60
C VAL A 355 10.33 14.91 19.10
N GLU A 356 9.72 15.76 19.91
CA GLU A 356 8.38 15.56 20.45
C GLU A 356 7.44 16.64 19.89
N TYR A 357 6.31 16.18 19.32
CA TYR A 357 5.24 17.04 18.84
C TYR A 357 4.04 16.92 19.79
N PRO A 358 3.69 17.99 20.54
CA PRO A 358 2.75 17.89 21.64
C PRO A 358 1.35 17.38 21.29
N THR A 359 0.87 17.59 20.06
CA THR A 359 -0.50 17.18 19.68
C THR A 359 -0.56 15.98 18.77
N LEU A 360 0.58 15.43 18.33
CA LEU A 360 0.56 14.20 17.53
C LEU A 360 0.11 13.01 18.39
N ASP A 361 -0.88 12.28 17.89
CA ASP A 361 -1.30 11.00 18.42
C ASP A 361 -0.46 9.84 17.87
N HIS A 362 -0.78 8.60 18.24
CA HIS A 362 -0.08 7.41 17.73
C HIS A 362 -0.17 7.25 16.21
N GLY A 363 -1.28 7.66 15.60
CA GLY A 363 -1.50 7.65 14.15
C GLY A 363 -0.83 8.81 13.43
N LEU A 364 -0.06 9.64 14.14
CA LEU A 364 0.58 10.85 13.65
C LEU A 364 -0.42 11.96 13.26
N GLY A 365 -1.68 11.86 13.68
CA GLY A 365 -2.68 12.92 13.56
C GLY A 365 -2.43 14.01 14.60
N GLY A 366 -2.67 15.27 14.23
CA GLY A 366 -2.51 16.41 15.15
C GLY A 366 -2.18 17.70 14.42
N LYS A 367 -2.07 18.79 15.16
CA LYS A 367 -1.82 20.12 14.57
C LYS A 367 -0.43 20.25 13.93
N GLU A 368 0.54 19.54 14.50
CA GLU A 368 1.92 19.54 14.00
C GLU A 368 2.18 18.50 12.90
N HIS A 369 1.16 17.78 12.42
CA HIS A 369 1.34 16.72 11.41
C HIS A 369 2.11 17.22 10.17
N ALA A 370 1.64 18.30 9.54
CA ALA A 370 2.30 18.84 8.35
C ALA A 370 3.74 19.31 8.63
N GLN A 371 3.98 19.88 9.82
CA GLN A 371 5.33 20.29 10.24
C GLN A 371 6.24 19.06 10.42
N SER A 372 5.76 17.99 11.07
CA SER A 372 6.54 16.78 11.27
C SER A 372 6.93 16.12 9.96
N VAL A 373 6.03 16.10 8.95
CA VAL A 373 6.34 15.61 7.60
C VAL A 373 7.48 16.41 6.97
N LEU A 374 7.39 17.76 7.02
CA LEU A 374 8.43 18.63 6.45
C LEU A 374 9.79 18.44 7.13
N GLU A 375 9.83 18.41 8.46
CA GLU A 375 11.08 18.25 9.22
C GLU A 375 11.75 16.90 8.98
N VAL A 376 10.98 15.82 8.86
CA VAL A 376 11.52 14.49 8.52
C VAL A 376 12.06 14.46 7.09
N VAL A 377 11.35 15.06 6.14
CA VAL A 377 11.82 15.15 4.74
C VAL A 377 13.14 15.94 4.68
N GLU A 378 13.25 17.08 5.38
CA GLU A 378 14.49 17.84 5.45
C GLU A 378 15.62 17.04 6.13
N PHE A 379 15.33 16.37 7.26
CA PHE A 379 16.30 15.48 7.90
C PHE A 379 16.85 14.40 6.94
N LEU A 380 15.99 13.86 6.06
CA LEU A 380 16.43 12.86 5.10
C LEU A 380 17.27 13.43 3.95
N LYS A 381 17.09 14.72 3.59
CA LYS A 381 17.87 15.43 2.55
C LYS A 381 19.29 15.81 3.00
N ASP A 382 19.43 16.33 4.24
CA ASP A 382 20.70 16.81 4.81
C ASP A 382 21.76 15.72 4.94
#